data_28b9b5db1be8042b50b23d7f31e78a1f
#
_entry.id   28b9b5db1be8042b50b23d7f31e78a1f
#
_cell.length_a   1.000
_cell.length_b   1.000
_cell.length_c   1.000
_cell.angle_alpha   90.00
_cell.angle_beta   90.00
_cell.angle_gamma   90.00
#
_symmetry.space_group_name_H-M   'P 1'
#
loop_
_entity.id
_entity.type
_entity.pdbx_description
1 polymer ?
#
loop_
_entity_poly.entity_id
_entity_poly.type
_entity_poly.pdbx_seq_one_letter_code
_entity_poly.pdbx_strand_id
1 'polypeptide(L)'
;MKINQMKKDEFFEGFYLIKSAEVRQTRAGKDYIAFTFQDDSGEIEGKLWDAQPHNVAEYTAGKVVHMQGRREVYNNTPQVNQLVLRLPRTG
;
A
#
# COMPACT_ATOMS: atom_id res chain seq x y z
N MET A 1 10.60 -2.87 8.29
CA MET A 1 11.59 -2.10 7.52
C MET A 1 11.05 -0.71 7.24
N LYS A 2 11.86 0.31 7.47
CA LYS A 2 11.43 1.68 7.21
C LYS A 2 11.41 1.99 5.71
N ILE A 3 10.50 2.87 5.31
CA ILE A 3 10.33 3.21 3.89
C ILE A 3 11.63 3.72 3.26
N ASN A 4 12.37 4.57 3.97
CA ASN A 4 13.63 5.11 3.44
C ASN A 4 14.79 4.08 3.41
N GLN A 5 14.59 2.90 3.96
CA GLN A 5 15.58 1.82 3.95
C GLN A 5 15.28 0.76 2.89
N MET A 6 14.14 0.88 2.22
CA MET A 6 13.77 -0.06 1.16
C MET A 6 14.66 0.13 -0.05
N LYS A 7 15.17 -0.97 -0.59
CA LYS A 7 15.98 -0.93 -1.81
C LYS A 7 15.14 -1.30 -3.02
N LYS A 8 15.47 -0.70 -4.16
CA LYS A 8 14.82 -1.00 -5.43
C LYS A 8 14.87 -2.49 -5.73
N ASP A 9 13.74 -3.03 -6.18
CA ASP A 9 13.56 -4.44 -6.57
C ASP A 9 13.72 -5.45 -5.44
N GLU A 10 13.68 -5.00 -4.18
CA GLU A 10 13.71 -5.90 -3.03
C GLU A 10 12.33 -6.04 -2.40
N PHE A 11 12.05 -7.25 -1.90
CA PHE A 11 10.86 -7.48 -1.09
C PHE A 11 11.06 -6.90 0.32
N PHE A 12 9.97 -6.44 0.90
CA PHE A 12 9.97 -5.89 2.24
C PHE A 12 8.67 -6.25 2.95
N GLU A 13 8.67 -6.09 4.25
CA GLU A 13 7.46 -6.17 5.08
C GLU A 13 7.58 -5.24 6.27
N GLY A 14 6.45 -4.83 6.82
CA GLY A 14 6.42 -3.98 8.00
C GLY A 14 5.02 -3.44 8.24
N PHE A 15 4.94 -2.60 9.26
CA PHE A 15 3.70 -1.90 9.61
C PHE A 15 3.80 -0.46 9.14
N TYR A 16 2.75 0.00 8.46
CA TYR A 16 2.73 1.34 7.88
C TYR A 16 1.36 1.97 8.09
N LEU A 17 1.35 3.29 8.19
CA LEU A 17 0.11 4.06 8.26
C LEU A 17 -0.44 4.28 6.86
N ILE A 18 -1.73 4.08 6.68
CA ILE A 18 -2.42 4.51 5.46
C ILE A 18 -2.67 6.01 5.58
N LYS A 19 -1.91 6.80 4.85
CA LYS A 19 -2.09 8.25 4.82
C LYS A 19 -3.30 8.62 3.98
N SER A 20 -3.48 7.94 2.84
CA SER A 20 -4.63 8.14 1.97
C SER A 20 -5.01 6.86 1.25
N ALA A 21 -6.28 6.74 0.93
CA ALA A 21 -6.81 5.60 0.19
C ALA A 21 -7.93 6.13 -0.73
N GLU A 22 -7.75 5.96 -2.05
CA GLU A 22 -8.73 6.39 -3.04
C GLU A 22 -9.15 5.20 -3.89
N VAL A 23 -10.47 5.01 -4.03
CA VAL A 23 -11.01 4.00 -4.94
C VAL A 23 -11.05 4.59 -6.34
N ARG A 24 -10.46 3.88 -7.29
CA ARG A 24 -10.44 4.27 -8.70
C ARG A 24 -10.83 3.07 -9.55
N GLN A 25 -11.13 3.34 -10.83
CA GLN A 25 -11.45 2.29 -11.78
C GLN A 25 -10.44 2.26 -12.92
N THR A 26 -10.10 1.04 -13.37
CA THR A 26 -9.31 0.84 -14.58
C THR A 26 -10.19 1.08 -15.80
N ARG A 27 -9.56 1.13 -17.00
CA ARG A 27 -10.29 1.22 -18.25
C ARG A 27 -11.24 0.04 -18.47
N ALA A 28 -10.92 -1.11 -17.89
CA ALA A 28 -11.77 -2.29 -17.99
C ALA A 28 -12.93 -2.27 -16.98
N GLY A 29 -13.08 -1.19 -16.19
CA GLY A 29 -14.15 -1.07 -15.22
C GLY A 29 -13.92 -1.78 -13.91
N LYS A 30 -12.69 -2.24 -13.64
CA LYS A 30 -12.36 -2.91 -12.36
C LYS A 30 -11.91 -1.89 -11.33
N ASP A 31 -12.36 -2.09 -10.11
CA ASP A 31 -11.98 -1.22 -8.99
C ASP A 31 -10.59 -1.56 -8.49
N TYR A 32 -9.84 -0.51 -8.12
CA TYR A 32 -8.61 -0.67 -7.37
C TYR A 32 -8.51 0.46 -6.35
N ILE A 33 -7.70 0.25 -5.32
CA ILE A 33 -7.47 1.27 -4.30
C ILE A 33 -6.05 1.79 -4.47
N ALA A 34 -5.92 3.11 -4.64
CA ALA A 34 -4.62 3.79 -4.68
C ALA A 34 -4.30 4.27 -3.27
N PHE A 35 -3.23 3.71 -2.69
CA PHE A 35 -2.80 4.03 -1.33
C PHE A 35 -1.57 4.90 -1.35
N THR A 36 -1.46 5.76 -0.34
CA THR A 36 -0.19 6.34 0.10
C THR A 36 0.07 5.83 1.51
N PHE A 37 1.17 5.11 1.69
CA PHE A 37 1.60 4.61 3.00
C PHE A 37 2.68 5.52 3.55
N GLN A 38 2.74 5.61 4.87
CA GLN A 38 3.66 6.50 5.56
C GLN A 38 4.23 5.82 6.80
N ASP A 39 5.49 6.13 7.09
CA ASP A 39 6.10 5.90 8.39
C ASP A 39 6.89 7.15 8.80
N ASP A 40 7.70 7.05 9.85
CA ASP A 40 8.49 8.18 10.34
C ASP A 40 9.64 8.56 9.40
N SER A 41 9.92 7.76 8.39
CA SER A 41 11.04 7.97 7.47
C SER A 41 10.61 8.50 6.09
N GLY A 42 9.35 8.34 5.70
CA GLY A 42 8.89 8.78 4.38
C GLY A 42 7.56 8.20 3.97
N GLU A 43 7.27 8.29 2.68
CA GLU A 43 6.02 7.83 2.08
C GLU A 43 6.31 6.95 0.87
N ILE A 44 5.40 6.01 0.61
CA ILE A 44 5.45 5.16 -0.58
C ILE A 44 4.03 4.90 -1.08
N GLU A 45 3.86 4.84 -2.40
CA GLU A 45 2.57 4.57 -3.01
C GLU A 45 2.41 3.08 -3.32
N GLY A 46 1.17 2.60 -3.27
CA GLY A 46 0.84 1.24 -3.65
C GLY A 46 -0.58 1.15 -4.16
N LYS A 47 -0.85 0.11 -4.94
CA LYS A 47 -2.19 -0.11 -5.50
C LYS A 47 -2.64 -1.52 -5.16
N LEU A 48 -3.86 -1.64 -4.67
CA LEU A 48 -4.52 -2.92 -4.45
C LEU A 48 -5.46 -3.16 -5.62
N TRP A 49 -5.02 -4.02 -6.55
CA TRP A 49 -5.80 -4.36 -7.74
C TRP A 49 -6.95 -5.31 -7.39
N ASP A 50 -8.03 -5.27 -8.17
CA ASP A 50 -9.22 -6.09 -7.95
C ASP A 50 -9.79 -5.92 -6.53
N ALA A 51 -9.85 -4.66 -6.06
CA ALA A 51 -10.34 -4.36 -4.72
C ALA A 51 -11.79 -4.77 -4.56
N GLN A 52 -12.08 -5.44 -3.45
CA GLN A 52 -13.44 -5.85 -3.10
C GLN A 52 -14.06 -4.80 -2.16
N PRO A 53 -15.41 -4.75 -2.07
CA PRO A 53 -16.05 -3.78 -1.17
C PRO A 53 -15.57 -3.85 0.27
N HIS A 54 -15.28 -5.04 0.79
CA HIS A 54 -14.75 -5.18 2.16
C HIS A 54 -13.36 -4.59 2.31
N ASN A 55 -12.54 -4.59 1.24
CA ASN A 55 -11.22 -3.96 1.28
C ASN A 55 -11.34 -2.44 1.46
N VAL A 56 -12.30 -1.83 0.78
CA VAL A 56 -12.55 -0.38 0.89
C VAL A 56 -12.93 -0.03 2.33
N ALA A 57 -13.74 -0.86 2.98
CA ALA A 57 -14.17 -0.61 4.36
C ALA A 57 -13.05 -0.86 5.38
N GLU A 58 -12.15 -1.82 5.11
CA GLU A 58 -11.09 -2.20 6.03
C GLU A 58 -9.85 -1.31 5.93
N TYR A 59 -9.46 -0.95 4.73
CA TYR A 59 -8.21 -0.23 4.47
C TYR A 59 -8.48 1.24 4.21
N THR A 60 -8.73 1.98 5.29
CA THR A 60 -9.05 3.41 5.22
C THR A 60 -7.91 4.25 5.77
N ALA A 61 -7.88 5.53 5.38
CA ALA A 61 -6.89 6.48 5.89
C ALA A 61 -6.94 6.54 7.42
N GLY A 62 -5.77 6.59 8.03
CA GLY A 62 -5.62 6.64 9.48
C GLY A 62 -5.39 5.28 10.13
N LYS A 63 -5.50 4.19 9.39
CA LYS A 63 -5.24 2.84 9.92
C LYS A 63 -3.81 2.41 9.70
N VAL A 64 -3.27 1.65 10.64
CA VAL A 64 -1.98 1.00 10.51
C VAL A 64 -2.22 -0.42 9.98
N VAL A 65 -1.47 -0.80 8.96
CA VAL A 65 -1.59 -2.12 8.33
C VAL A 65 -0.25 -2.81 8.27
N HIS A 66 -0.26 -4.14 8.25
CA HIS A 66 0.90 -4.92 7.88
C HIS A 66 0.94 -5.03 6.36
N MET A 67 2.04 -4.61 5.78
CA MET A 67 2.22 -4.59 4.34
C MET A 67 3.44 -5.40 3.94
N GLN A 68 3.26 -6.22 2.92
CA GLN A 68 4.34 -6.91 2.22
C GLN A 68 4.30 -6.51 0.76
N GLY A 69 5.44 -6.45 0.13
CA GLY A 69 5.51 -6.18 -1.29
C GLY A 69 6.94 -6.05 -1.77
N ARG A 70 7.07 -5.67 -3.04
CA ARG A 70 8.34 -5.41 -3.67
C ARG A 70 8.43 -3.93 -3.98
N ARG A 71 9.52 -3.29 -3.55
CA ARG A 71 9.75 -1.88 -3.85
C ARG A 71 10.20 -1.73 -5.29
N GLU A 72 9.46 -0.94 -6.05
CA GLU A 72 9.80 -0.59 -7.42
C GLU A 72 9.78 0.92 -7.58
N VAL A 73 10.33 1.39 -8.69
CA VAL A 73 10.30 2.81 -9.06
C VAL A 73 9.60 2.92 -10.40
N TYR A 74 8.55 3.75 -10.43
CA TYR A 74 7.81 4.04 -11.64
C TYR A 74 7.74 5.55 -11.81
N ASN A 75 8.22 6.06 -12.95
CA ASN A 75 8.29 7.52 -13.21
C ASN A 75 9.01 8.26 -12.07
N ASN A 76 10.13 7.72 -11.60
CA ASN A 76 10.92 8.27 -10.49
C ASN A 76 10.18 8.31 -9.15
N THR A 77 9.05 7.63 -9.04
CA THR A 77 8.27 7.56 -7.81
C THR A 77 8.34 6.16 -7.21
N PRO A 78 8.74 6.03 -5.93
CA PRO A 78 8.72 4.72 -5.28
C PRO A 78 7.30 4.18 -5.18
N GLN A 79 7.15 2.90 -5.54
CA GLN A 79 5.86 2.22 -5.49
C GLN A 79 6.03 0.80 -4.96
N VAL A 80 4.95 0.26 -4.42
CA VAL A 80 4.90 -1.13 -3.98
C VAL A 80 4.22 -1.97 -5.05
N ASN A 81 4.93 -2.98 -5.55
CA ASN A 81 4.37 -3.98 -6.44
C ASN A 81 4.11 -5.27 -5.66
N GLN A 82 3.18 -6.09 -6.13
CA GLN A 82 2.79 -7.34 -5.46
C GLN A 82 2.33 -7.08 -4.02
N LEU A 83 1.53 -6.05 -3.85
CA LEU A 83 1.07 -5.58 -2.55
C LEU A 83 0.19 -6.61 -1.86
N VAL A 84 0.54 -6.95 -0.61
CA VAL A 84 -0.27 -7.76 0.27
C VAL A 84 -0.50 -6.97 1.57
N LEU A 85 -1.76 -6.76 1.91
CA LEU A 85 -2.16 -6.02 3.11
C LEU A 85 -2.87 -6.93 4.08
N ARG A 86 -2.63 -6.71 5.38
CA ARG A 86 -3.35 -7.36 6.47
C ARG A 86 -3.58 -6.35 7.58
N LEU A 87 -4.72 -6.45 8.22
CA LEU A 87 -4.97 -5.67 9.44
C LEU A 87 -4.24 -6.35 10.61
N PRO A 88 -3.58 -5.57 11.49
CA PRO A 88 -2.99 -6.14 12.69
C PRO A 88 -4.06 -6.78 13.55
N ARG A 89 -3.74 -7.92 14.16
CA ARG A 89 -4.65 -8.52 15.12
C ARG A 89 -4.60 -7.73 16.43
N THR A 90 -5.75 -7.28 16.85
CA THR A 90 -5.92 -6.78 18.20
C THR A 90 -6.15 -8.00 19.10
N GLY A 91 -5.17 -8.30 19.89
CA GLY A 91 -5.10 -9.48 20.71
C GLY A 91 -6.10 -9.59 21.81
#